data_c3a787791e5f2c2fad91f2ca51ed3de5
#
_entry.id   c3a787791e5f2c2fad91f2ca51ed3de5
#
_cell.length_a   1.000
_cell.length_b   1.000
_cell.length_c   1.000
_cell.angle_alpha   90.00
_cell.angle_beta   90.00
_cell.angle_gamma   90.00
#
_symmetry.space_group_name_H-M   'P 1'
#
loop_
_entity.id
_entity.type
_entity.pdbx_description
1 polymer ?
#
loop_
_entity_poly.entity_id
_entity_poly.type
_entity_poly.pdbx_seq_one_letter_code
_entity_poly.pdbx_strand_id
1 'polypeptide(L)'
;MTQKPKLFVTPPENDEFPRTLQPTGWPRPLGYANGMTARGRVVVTGGVVGWDVMGNFPEGFAAQARQTFSNILKILAEGGAGPEHVVRLTWYVTDLDEYRASGKELGRAYRETFGSHYPAMAVVQVAGLVEKAAKIEIEATAVVAE
;
A
#
# COMPACT_ATOMS: atom_id res chain seq x y z
N MET A 1 -25.64 2.99 35.08
CA MET A 1 -24.82 1.85 34.64
C MET A 1 -24.16 2.17 33.35
N THR A 2 -22.88 2.42 33.36
CA THR A 2 -22.09 2.58 32.12
C THR A 2 -21.82 1.19 31.54
N GLN A 3 -22.43 0.86 30.40
CA GLN A 3 -22.07 -0.33 29.64
C GLN A 3 -20.60 -0.18 29.22
N LYS A 4 -19.74 -1.10 29.64
CA LYS A 4 -18.40 -1.22 29.07
C LYS A 4 -18.54 -1.45 27.55
N PRO A 5 -17.78 -0.75 26.71
CA PRO A 5 -17.82 -1.03 25.29
C PRO A 5 -17.48 -2.50 25.05
N LYS A 6 -18.28 -3.17 24.22
CA LYS A 6 -17.97 -4.55 23.81
C LYS A 6 -16.66 -4.50 23.01
N LEU A 7 -15.61 -5.00 23.61
CA LEU A 7 -14.27 -5.08 23.00
C LEU A 7 -14.18 -6.12 21.86
N PHE A 8 -15.23 -6.92 21.68
CA PHE A 8 -15.25 -7.97 20.66
C PHE A 8 -16.49 -7.81 19.79
N VAL A 9 -16.28 -7.44 18.55
CA VAL A 9 -17.30 -7.51 17.51
C VAL A 9 -17.16 -8.86 16.84
N THR A 10 -18.22 -9.66 16.83
CA THR A 10 -18.23 -10.89 16.03
C THR A 10 -18.08 -10.51 14.57
N PRO A 11 -17.08 -11.06 13.84
CA PRO A 11 -16.96 -10.79 12.42
C PRO A 11 -18.26 -11.19 11.71
N PRO A 12 -18.69 -10.45 10.67
CA PRO A 12 -19.84 -10.87 9.88
C PRO A 12 -19.57 -12.24 9.24
N GLU A 13 -20.60 -13.05 9.13
CA GLU A 13 -20.51 -14.44 8.63
C GLU A 13 -20.13 -14.56 7.15
N ASN A 14 -20.14 -13.44 6.40
CA ASN A 14 -19.71 -13.43 4.99
C ASN A 14 -18.22 -13.13 4.91
N ASP A 15 -17.45 -14.18 4.77
CA ASP A 15 -15.99 -14.19 4.72
C ASP A 15 -15.44 -13.89 3.32
N GLU A 16 -15.83 -12.79 2.70
CA GLU A 16 -15.11 -12.29 1.53
C GLU A 16 -13.82 -11.60 1.99
N PHE A 17 -12.70 -12.11 1.56
CA PHE A 17 -11.38 -11.58 1.88
C PHE A 17 -10.60 -11.22 0.60
N PRO A 18 -9.80 -10.16 0.64
CA PRO A 18 -9.59 -9.24 1.76
C PRO A 18 -10.80 -8.32 1.98
N ARG A 19 -11.02 -7.89 3.21
CA ARG A 19 -12.13 -7.03 3.58
C ARG A 19 -11.63 -5.75 4.23
N THR A 20 -12.17 -4.61 3.77
CA THR A 20 -11.88 -3.29 4.35
C THR A 20 -12.57 -3.14 5.70
N LEU A 21 -11.85 -2.57 6.66
CA LEU A 21 -12.36 -2.26 7.99
C LEU A 21 -12.71 -0.77 8.04
N GLN A 22 -14.02 -0.50 8.17
CA GLN A 22 -14.56 0.86 8.19
C GLN A 22 -15.52 1.00 9.38
N PRO A 23 -15.11 1.67 10.48
CA PRO A 23 -16.00 1.87 11.61
C PRO A 23 -17.23 2.70 11.23
N THR A 24 -18.37 2.35 11.81
CA THR A 24 -19.63 3.07 11.57
C THR A 24 -19.49 4.53 11.99
N GLY A 25 -19.90 5.45 11.12
CA GLY A 25 -19.89 6.88 11.37
C GLY A 25 -18.55 7.58 11.05
N TRP A 26 -17.51 6.83 10.70
CA TRP A 26 -16.26 7.43 10.28
C TRP A 26 -16.36 7.93 8.83
N PRO A 27 -15.72 9.06 8.51
CA PRO A 27 -15.62 9.51 7.12
C PRO A 27 -14.94 8.44 6.26
N ARG A 28 -15.43 8.27 5.04
CA ARG A 28 -14.82 7.34 4.10
C ARG A 28 -13.45 7.86 3.68
N PRO A 29 -12.36 7.09 3.86
CA PRO A 29 -11.04 7.52 3.43
C PRO A 29 -10.94 7.56 1.90
N LEU A 30 -10.09 8.46 1.39
CA LEU A 30 -9.83 8.61 -0.04
C LEU A 30 -8.44 8.12 -0.36
N GLY A 31 -8.35 7.14 -1.26
CA GLY A 31 -7.08 6.60 -1.74
C GLY A 31 -6.38 5.64 -0.78
N TYR A 32 -7.04 5.21 0.29
CA TYR A 32 -6.53 4.22 1.25
C TYR A 32 -7.68 3.60 2.03
N ALA A 33 -7.41 2.53 2.77
CA ALA A 33 -8.32 1.97 3.75
C ALA A 33 -7.79 2.24 5.16
N ASN A 34 -8.69 2.42 6.13
CA ASN A 34 -8.30 2.58 7.55
C ASN A 34 -7.71 1.29 8.12
N GLY A 35 -8.18 0.16 7.64
CA GLY A 35 -7.68 -1.15 8.02
C GLY A 35 -8.16 -2.20 7.04
N MET A 36 -7.55 -3.35 7.07
CA MET A 36 -7.97 -4.52 6.29
C MET A 36 -7.82 -5.79 7.11
N THR A 37 -8.63 -6.77 6.79
CA THR A 37 -8.48 -8.13 7.28
C THR A 37 -8.49 -9.10 6.11
N ALA A 38 -7.72 -10.17 6.24
CA ALA A 38 -7.63 -11.20 5.21
C ALA A 38 -7.30 -12.55 5.84
N ARG A 39 -7.52 -13.61 5.08
CA ARG A 39 -7.20 -14.98 5.48
C ARG A 39 -6.47 -15.66 4.34
N GLY A 40 -5.38 -16.34 4.67
CA GLY A 40 -4.63 -17.08 3.68
C GLY A 40 -3.13 -17.05 3.91
N ARG A 41 -2.39 -17.26 2.83
CA ARG A 41 -0.94 -17.29 2.81
C ARG A 41 -0.39 -15.86 2.66
N VAL A 42 0.53 -15.48 3.54
CA VAL A 42 1.15 -14.15 3.53
C VAL A 42 2.30 -14.10 2.51
N VAL A 43 2.31 -13.05 1.70
CA VAL A 43 3.40 -12.72 0.78
C VAL A 43 3.84 -11.29 1.06
N VAL A 44 5.12 -11.08 1.37
CA VAL A 44 5.65 -9.75 1.72
C VAL A 44 6.79 -9.37 0.80
N THR A 45 6.93 -8.07 0.56
CA THR A 45 8.15 -7.53 -0.04
C THR A 45 9.06 -6.96 1.06
N GLY A 46 10.35 -6.84 0.75
CA GLY A 46 11.22 -5.92 1.49
C GLY A 46 10.88 -4.47 1.12
N GLY A 47 11.71 -3.52 1.51
CA GLY A 47 11.60 -2.14 1.03
C GLY A 47 11.96 -2.07 -0.45
N VAL A 48 11.04 -1.58 -1.27
CA VAL A 48 11.15 -1.54 -2.73
C VAL A 48 11.29 -0.10 -3.19
N VAL A 49 12.32 0.18 -3.95
CA VAL A 49 12.56 1.50 -4.55
C VAL A 49 12.29 1.48 -6.06
N GLY A 50 12.29 2.66 -6.67
CA GLY A 50 11.93 2.82 -8.08
C GLY A 50 13.08 2.70 -9.07
N TRP A 51 13.99 1.76 -8.87
CA TRP A 51 15.00 1.47 -9.89
C TRP A 51 14.50 0.50 -10.96
N ASP A 52 15.07 0.61 -12.14
CA ASP A 52 14.85 -0.36 -13.20
C ASP A 52 15.80 -1.56 -13.06
N VAL A 53 15.74 -2.50 -14.01
CA VAL A 53 16.58 -3.70 -14.00
C VAL A 53 18.09 -3.40 -14.14
N MET A 54 18.45 -2.19 -14.59
CA MET A 54 19.81 -1.70 -14.70
C MET A 54 20.26 -0.94 -13.45
N GLY A 55 19.39 -0.78 -12.46
CA GLY A 55 19.68 -0.01 -11.25
C GLY A 55 19.52 1.50 -11.41
N ASN A 56 18.91 1.96 -12.50
CA ASN A 56 18.70 3.38 -12.76
C ASN A 56 17.35 3.84 -12.22
N PHE A 57 17.31 5.07 -11.69
CA PHE A 57 16.09 5.68 -11.19
C PHE A 57 15.51 6.63 -12.23
N PRO A 58 14.19 6.57 -12.50
CA PRO A 58 13.55 7.60 -13.30
C PRO A 58 13.59 8.94 -12.59
N GLU A 59 13.50 10.02 -13.36
CA GLU A 59 13.55 11.37 -12.83
C GLU A 59 12.20 11.81 -12.31
N GLY A 60 12.17 12.33 -11.09
CA GLY A 60 10.98 12.86 -10.45
C GLY A 60 10.24 11.86 -9.58
N PHE A 61 9.50 12.40 -8.61
CA PHE A 61 8.81 11.62 -7.59
C PHE A 61 7.76 10.67 -8.18
N ALA A 62 6.86 11.18 -9.03
CA ALA A 62 5.77 10.38 -9.60
C ALA A 62 6.29 9.25 -10.49
N ALA A 63 7.35 9.50 -11.27
CA ALA A 63 7.96 8.49 -12.12
C ALA A 63 8.62 7.38 -11.28
N GLN A 64 9.30 7.76 -10.19
CA GLN A 64 9.87 6.78 -9.25
C GLN A 64 8.76 5.97 -8.54
N ALA A 65 7.67 6.61 -8.15
CA ALA A 65 6.53 5.92 -7.54
C ALA A 65 5.92 4.88 -8.50
N ARG A 66 5.73 5.25 -9.76
CA ARG A 66 5.23 4.35 -10.81
C ARG A 66 6.14 3.12 -10.95
N GLN A 67 7.44 3.34 -11.03
CA GLN A 67 8.41 2.25 -11.13
C GLN A 67 8.40 1.38 -9.87
N THR A 68 8.29 1.99 -8.70
CA THR A 68 8.20 1.27 -7.42
C THR A 68 6.96 0.37 -7.39
N PHE A 69 5.80 0.87 -7.81
CA PHE A 69 4.57 0.06 -7.91
C PHE A 69 4.75 -1.13 -8.84
N SER A 70 5.32 -0.90 -10.01
CA SER A 70 5.61 -1.96 -10.97
C SER A 70 6.54 -3.02 -10.38
N ASN A 71 7.58 -2.60 -9.68
CA ASN A 71 8.54 -3.50 -9.04
C ASN A 71 7.86 -4.35 -7.95
N ILE A 72 7.00 -3.73 -7.13
CA ILE A 72 6.23 -4.44 -6.09
C ILE A 72 5.37 -5.53 -6.73
N LEU A 73 4.64 -5.21 -7.79
CA LEU A 73 3.76 -6.18 -8.44
C LEU A 73 4.53 -7.36 -9.03
N LYS A 74 5.72 -7.11 -9.56
CA LYS A 74 6.59 -8.18 -10.08
C LYS A 74 7.10 -9.09 -8.96
N ILE A 75 7.48 -8.51 -7.82
CA ILE A 75 7.93 -9.30 -6.66
C ILE A 75 6.78 -10.14 -6.11
N LEU A 76 5.62 -9.52 -5.92
CA LEU A 76 4.43 -10.24 -5.41
C LEU A 76 4.01 -11.38 -6.32
N ALA A 77 4.14 -11.20 -7.65
CA ALA A 77 3.81 -12.22 -8.64
C ALA A 77 4.66 -13.49 -8.47
N GLU A 78 5.92 -13.35 -8.06
CA GLU A 78 6.78 -14.52 -7.76
C GLU A 78 6.21 -15.35 -6.58
N GLY A 79 5.48 -14.70 -5.67
CA GLY A 79 4.77 -15.37 -4.58
C GLY A 79 3.33 -15.76 -4.92
N GLY A 80 2.90 -15.61 -6.17
CA GLY A 80 1.53 -15.93 -6.58
C GLY A 80 0.50 -14.88 -6.16
N ALA A 81 0.93 -13.65 -5.84
CA ALA A 81 0.03 -12.58 -5.41
C ALA A 81 -0.06 -11.48 -6.48
N GLY A 82 -1.26 -10.91 -6.61
CA GLY A 82 -1.53 -9.74 -7.44
C GLY A 82 -1.92 -8.52 -6.60
N PRO A 83 -2.22 -7.39 -7.25
CA PRO A 83 -2.57 -6.17 -6.54
C PRO A 83 -3.79 -6.33 -5.64
N GLU A 84 -4.77 -7.13 -6.04
CA GLU A 84 -5.99 -7.41 -5.27
C GLU A 84 -5.74 -8.10 -3.93
N HIS A 85 -4.58 -8.72 -3.76
CA HIS A 85 -4.21 -9.43 -2.53
C HIS A 85 -3.49 -8.52 -1.52
N VAL A 86 -3.11 -7.30 -1.92
CA VAL A 86 -2.36 -6.39 -1.05
C VAL A 86 -3.26 -5.87 0.06
N VAL A 87 -2.81 -6.03 1.32
CA VAL A 87 -3.54 -5.59 2.50
C VAL A 87 -2.88 -4.42 3.20
N ARG A 88 -1.61 -4.16 2.94
CA ARG A 88 -0.86 -3.04 3.50
C ARG A 88 0.22 -2.56 2.54
N LEU A 89 0.32 -1.24 2.41
CA LEU A 89 1.46 -0.54 1.83
C LEU A 89 1.97 0.46 2.86
N THR A 90 3.26 0.42 3.16
CA THR A 90 3.92 1.46 3.96
C THR A 90 4.90 2.19 3.08
N TRP A 91 4.72 3.50 2.97
CA TRP A 91 5.50 4.38 2.11
C TRP A 91 6.44 5.21 2.95
N TYR A 92 7.71 5.19 2.58
CA TYR A 92 8.75 6.04 3.14
C TYR A 92 9.17 7.01 2.05
N VAL A 93 9.00 8.30 2.29
CA VAL A 93 9.34 9.34 1.31
C VAL A 93 10.35 10.31 1.90
N THR A 94 11.21 10.86 1.06
CA THR A 94 12.23 11.80 1.50
C THR A 94 11.72 13.22 1.62
N ASP A 95 10.59 13.53 0.96
CA ASP A 95 10.00 14.86 0.95
C ASP A 95 8.46 14.77 0.78
N LEU A 96 7.73 15.08 1.85
CA LEU A 96 6.26 15.09 1.82
C LEU A 96 5.69 16.19 0.94
N ASP A 97 6.42 17.29 0.71
CA ASP A 97 5.97 18.34 -0.18
C ASP A 97 5.94 17.86 -1.64
N GLU A 98 6.94 17.09 -2.05
CA GLU A 98 6.93 16.42 -3.37
C GLU A 98 5.74 15.44 -3.49
N TYR A 99 5.51 14.66 -2.44
CA TYR A 99 4.38 13.73 -2.39
C TYR A 99 3.04 14.47 -2.57
N ARG A 100 2.83 15.53 -1.81
CA ARG A 100 1.59 16.32 -1.88
C ARG A 100 1.42 17.03 -3.22
N ALA A 101 2.50 17.53 -3.80
CA ALA A 101 2.49 18.20 -5.10
C ALA A 101 2.21 17.25 -6.26
N SER A 102 2.48 15.96 -6.10
CA SER A 102 2.36 14.94 -7.15
C SER A 102 0.99 14.22 -7.17
N GLY A 103 0.00 14.71 -6.44
CA GLY A 103 -1.25 13.98 -6.19
C GLY A 103 -1.96 13.43 -7.41
N LYS A 104 -2.09 14.21 -8.49
CA LYS A 104 -2.76 13.76 -9.72
C LYS A 104 -1.98 12.66 -10.45
N GLU A 105 -0.68 12.87 -10.64
CA GLU A 105 0.19 11.93 -11.34
C GLU A 105 0.35 10.65 -10.54
N LEU A 106 0.47 10.78 -9.22
CA LEU A 106 0.56 9.67 -8.29
C LEU A 106 -0.71 8.82 -8.31
N GLY A 107 -1.88 9.44 -8.27
CA GLY A 107 -3.17 8.77 -8.36
C GLY A 107 -3.35 8.03 -9.69
N ARG A 108 -2.90 8.62 -10.79
CA ARG A 108 -2.92 7.97 -12.10
C ARG A 108 -2.01 6.74 -12.12
N ALA A 109 -0.78 6.88 -11.66
CA ALA A 109 0.19 5.78 -11.58
C ALA A 109 -0.36 4.65 -10.71
N TYR A 110 -0.97 4.98 -9.59
CA TYR A 110 -1.58 4.01 -8.69
C TYR A 110 -2.72 3.24 -9.38
N ARG A 111 -3.66 3.93 -10.01
CA ARG A 111 -4.79 3.29 -10.70
C ARG A 111 -4.34 2.41 -11.85
N GLU A 112 -3.31 2.79 -12.58
CA GLU A 112 -2.76 1.98 -13.69
C GLU A 112 -2.08 0.70 -13.20
N THR A 113 -1.61 0.65 -11.95
CA THR A 113 -0.90 -0.50 -11.39
C THR A 113 -1.76 -1.32 -10.43
N PHE A 114 -2.46 -0.69 -9.51
CA PHE A 114 -3.29 -1.35 -8.49
C PHE A 114 -4.79 -1.31 -8.80
N GLY A 115 -5.20 -0.57 -9.82
CA GLY A 115 -6.61 -0.37 -10.14
C GLY A 115 -7.35 0.40 -9.06
N SER A 116 -8.53 -0.07 -8.69
CA SER A 116 -9.38 0.53 -7.65
C SER A 116 -9.20 -0.12 -6.28
N HIS A 117 -8.19 -0.94 -6.11
CA HIS A 117 -7.90 -1.60 -4.83
C HIS A 117 -7.03 -0.69 -3.96
N TYR A 118 -7.56 -0.26 -2.82
CA TYR A 118 -6.88 0.62 -1.87
C TYR A 118 -6.74 -0.09 -0.53
N PRO A 119 -5.56 -0.65 -0.24
CA PRO A 119 -5.29 -1.32 1.04
C PRO A 119 -5.07 -0.32 2.17
N ALA A 120 -4.87 -0.82 3.37
CA ALA A 120 -4.39 -0.02 4.49
C ALA A 120 -3.03 0.58 4.13
N MET A 121 -2.85 1.88 4.38
CA MET A 121 -1.64 2.60 4.00
C MET A 121 -1.16 3.54 5.10
N ALA A 122 0.14 3.75 5.12
CA ALA A 122 0.77 4.86 5.81
C ALA A 122 1.79 5.48 4.87
N VAL A 123 1.91 6.81 4.89
CA VAL A 123 2.96 7.56 4.19
C VAL A 123 3.67 8.42 5.21
N VAL A 124 4.98 8.22 5.36
CA VAL A 124 5.79 8.95 6.34
C VAL A 124 7.05 9.51 5.69
N GLN A 125 7.44 10.71 6.11
CA GLN A 125 8.71 11.26 5.71
C GLN A 125 9.83 10.69 6.59
N VAL A 126 10.93 10.29 5.96
CA VAL A 126 12.11 9.76 6.62
C VAL A 126 13.31 10.66 6.37
N ALA A 127 14.30 10.57 7.24
CA ALA A 127 15.52 11.36 7.13
C ALA A 127 16.35 11.03 5.89
N GLY A 128 16.24 9.81 5.38
CA GLY A 128 16.94 9.36 4.17
C GLY A 128 16.64 7.91 3.88
N LEU A 129 16.97 7.50 2.66
CA LEU A 129 16.90 6.13 2.20
C LEU A 129 18.31 5.63 1.89
N VAL A 130 18.51 4.31 1.93
CA VAL A 130 19.82 3.71 1.66
C VAL A 130 20.30 4.09 0.26
N GLU A 131 19.41 4.02 -0.74
CA GLU A 131 19.72 4.45 -2.10
C GLU A 131 19.57 5.97 -2.19
N LYS A 132 20.68 6.66 -2.45
CA LYS A 132 20.74 8.13 -2.48
C LYS A 132 19.83 8.75 -3.54
N ALA A 133 19.65 8.08 -4.67
CA ALA A 133 18.79 8.55 -5.76
C ALA A 133 17.31 8.27 -5.51
N ALA A 134 16.96 7.45 -4.52
CA ALA A 134 15.56 7.11 -4.23
C ALA A 134 14.86 8.25 -3.49
N LYS A 135 13.67 8.59 -3.95
CA LYS A 135 12.75 9.54 -3.32
C LYS A 135 11.64 8.83 -2.55
N ILE A 136 11.44 7.55 -2.83
CA ILE A 136 10.37 6.73 -2.28
C ILE A 136 10.85 5.30 -2.10
N GLU A 137 10.43 4.69 -1.01
CA GLU A 137 10.56 3.28 -0.75
C GLU A 137 9.24 2.78 -0.18
N ILE A 138 8.77 1.63 -0.67
CA ILE A 138 7.49 1.07 -0.23
C ILE A 138 7.69 -0.40 0.12
N GLU A 139 7.11 -0.82 1.24
CA GLU A 139 6.98 -2.24 1.57
C GLU A 139 5.51 -2.65 1.48
N ALA A 140 5.26 -3.85 0.99
CA ALA A 140 3.93 -4.39 0.77
C ALA A 140 3.72 -5.70 1.50
N THR A 141 2.51 -5.88 2.02
CA THR A 141 2.02 -7.15 2.56
C THR A 141 0.80 -7.57 1.77
N ALA A 142 0.81 -8.77 1.26
CA ALA A 142 -0.31 -9.39 0.55
C ALA A 142 -0.74 -10.67 1.26
N VAL A 143 -2.00 -11.04 1.09
CA VAL A 143 -2.55 -12.30 1.59
C VAL A 143 -3.33 -12.96 0.47
N VAL A 144 -2.94 -14.19 0.12
CA VAL A 144 -3.56 -14.99 -0.95
C VAL A 144 -4.41 -16.07 -0.32
N ALA A 145 -5.67 -16.15 -0.72
CA ALA A 145 -6.57 -17.20 -0.25
C ALA A 145 -6.04 -18.59 -0.65
N GLU A 146 -6.19 -19.52 0.25
CA GLU A 146 -5.85 -20.94 0.02
C GLU A 146 -7.11 -21.79 -0.07
#